data_b80ced423742b1dfeb745dafd1597945
#
_entry.id   b80ced423742b1dfeb745dafd1597945
#
_cell.length_a   1.000
_cell.length_b   1.000
_cell.length_c   1.000
_cell.angle_alpha   90.00
_cell.angle_beta   90.00
_cell.angle_gamma   90.00
#
_symmetry.space_group_name_H-M   'P 1'
#
loop_
_entity.id
_entity.type
_entity.pdbx_description
1 polymer ?
#
loop_
_entity_poly.entity_id
_entity_poly.type
_entity_poly.pdbx_seq_one_letter_code
_entity_poly.pdbx_strand_id
1 'polypeptide(L)'
;LAKAAGIDPFHRKKSDPPINREMGNKILQSLLELDFEKLSPSEQLSMVRTYQVAMVRFGKPSKQTADQIIAQLDAHFPAKTFEMNWLLCETLAFLEAPTVAKKGISLLNKATTQEEQMEYARSLRNLKSGWTNELRTQYFNWFLKEANYRGGASFTKFIEFIRNDAVASLSNAEKKELAPLLAQKAEVKSPAEVMAEAMAGRTFVKNWELEELSKISSRGLKERDFA
;
A
#
# COMPACT_ATOMS: atom_id res chain seq x y z
N LEU A 1 -6.35 -16.35 -18.48
CA LEU A 1 -7.71 -16.85 -18.28
C LEU A 1 -8.55 -15.87 -17.45
N ALA A 2 -8.12 -15.45 -16.25
CA ALA A 2 -8.88 -14.53 -15.40
C ALA A 2 -9.29 -13.22 -16.09
N LYS A 3 -8.37 -12.61 -16.86
CA LYS A 3 -8.67 -11.39 -17.63
C LYS A 3 -9.61 -11.64 -18.81
N ALA A 4 -9.53 -12.80 -19.44
CA ALA A 4 -10.35 -13.13 -20.61
C ALA A 4 -11.78 -13.55 -20.25
N ALA A 5 -11.94 -14.27 -19.12
CA ALA A 5 -13.23 -14.83 -18.70
C ALA A 5 -14.04 -13.94 -17.76
N GLY A 6 -13.44 -12.92 -17.17
CA GLY A 6 -14.10 -12.03 -16.22
C GLY A 6 -14.16 -10.58 -16.73
N ILE A 7 -15.27 -9.91 -16.46
CA ILE A 7 -15.49 -8.50 -16.81
C ILE A 7 -15.06 -7.63 -15.62
N ASP A 8 -14.32 -6.56 -15.90
CA ASP A 8 -13.95 -5.56 -14.91
C ASP A 8 -15.19 -4.90 -14.31
N PRO A 9 -15.35 -4.84 -12.99
CA PRO A 9 -16.52 -4.27 -12.34
C PRO A 9 -16.83 -2.82 -12.76
N PHE A 10 -15.79 -2.01 -13.02
CA PHE A 10 -15.95 -0.61 -13.42
C PHE A 10 -16.46 -0.43 -14.86
N HIS A 11 -16.24 -1.44 -15.73
CA HIS A 11 -16.67 -1.42 -17.11
C HIS A 11 -17.91 -2.29 -17.37
N ARG A 12 -18.44 -2.91 -16.30
CA ARG A 12 -19.59 -3.82 -16.40
C ARG A 12 -20.87 -3.09 -16.76
N LYS A 13 -21.56 -3.61 -17.79
CA LYS A 13 -22.86 -3.11 -18.27
C LYS A 13 -24.00 -4.01 -17.74
N LYS A 14 -25.21 -3.46 -17.74
CA LYS A 14 -26.43 -4.24 -17.37
C LYS A 14 -26.69 -5.43 -18.31
N SER A 15 -26.26 -5.33 -19.56
CA SER A 15 -26.38 -6.38 -20.59
C SER A 15 -25.33 -7.49 -20.48
N ASP A 16 -24.31 -7.33 -19.63
CA ASP A 16 -23.26 -8.33 -19.50
C ASP A 16 -23.77 -9.58 -18.77
N PRO A 17 -23.25 -10.76 -19.11
CA PRO A 17 -23.64 -12.01 -18.44
C PRO A 17 -23.34 -11.94 -16.94
N PRO A 18 -24.06 -12.71 -16.10
CA PRO A 18 -23.81 -12.75 -14.66
C PRO A 18 -22.35 -13.18 -14.36
N ILE A 19 -21.88 -12.79 -13.16
CA ILE A 19 -20.53 -13.18 -12.72
C ILE A 19 -20.46 -14.71 -12.60
N ASN A 20 -19.57 -15.32 -13.34
CA ASN A 20 -19.33 -16.76 -13.26
C ASN A 20 -18.44 -17.10 -12.05
N ARG A 21 -19.06 -17.23 -10.87
CA ARG A 21 -18.37 -17.55 -9.63
C ARG A 21 -17.66 -18.92 -9.65
N GLU A 22 -18.23 -19.89 -10.38
CA GLU A 22 -17.62 -21.21 -10.52
C GLU A 22 -16.27 -21.14 -11.26
N MET A 23 -16.20 -20.35 -12.34
CA MET A 23 -14.92 -20.09 -13.03
C MET A 23 -13.91 -19.39 -12.11
N GLY A 24 -14.37 -18.41 -11.33
CA GLY A 24 -13.54 -17.75 -10.33
C GLY A 24 -12.95 -18.74 -9.33
N ASN A 25 -13.78 -19.61 -8.77
CA ASN A 25 -13.34 -20.65 -7.83
C ASN A 25 -12.34 -21.63 -8.48
N LYS A 26 -12.57 -22.07 -9.71
CA LYS A 26 -11.62 -22.94 -10.43
C LYS A 26 -10.25 -22.28 -10.61
N ILE A 27 -10.21 -20.99 -10.94
CA ILE A 27 -8.97 -20.23 -11.06
C ILE A 27 -8.23 -20.16 -9.72
N LEU A 28 -8.95 -19.85 -8.62
CA LEU A 28 -8.36 -19.78 -7.29
C LEU A 28 -7.82 -21.14 -6.82
N GLN A 29 -8.55 -22.23 -7.07
CA GLN A 29 -8.10 -23.58 -6.75
C GLN A 29 -6.84 -23.97 -7.54
N SER A 30 -6.80 -23.70 -8.85
CA SER A 30 -5.59 -23.96 -9.64
C SER A 30 -4.36 -23.17 -9.15
N LEU A 31 -4.54 -21.97 -8.59
CA LEU A 31 -3.44 -21.21 -7.98
C LEU A 31 -3.01 -21.81 -6.64
N LEU A 32 -3.95 -22.35 -5.86
CA LEU A 32 -3.65 -23.02 -4.58
C LEU A 32 -2.86 -24.34 -4.76
N GLU A 33 -2.96 -24.99 -5.93
CA GLU A 33 -2.19 -26.18 -6.27
C GLU A 33 -0.70 -25.88 -6.57
N LEU A 34 -0.36 -24.61 -6.84
CA LEU A 34 1.01 -24.20 -7.10
C LEU A 34 1.81 -24.06 -5.81
N ASP A 35 3.01 -24.61 -5.81
CA ASP A 35 3.98 -24.45 -4.72
C ASP A 35 4.66 -23.07 -4.88
N PHE A 36 4.27 -22.10 -4.05
CA PHE A 36 4.75 -20.72 -4.11
C PHE A 36 6.28 -20.63 -3.98
N GLU A 37 6.91 -21.48 -3.18
CA GLU A 37 8.36 -21.44 -2.94
C GLU A 37 9.17 -21.94 -4.14
N LYS A 38 8.58 -22.78 -4.99
CA LYS A 38 9.23 -23.28 -6.21
C LYS A 38 9.14 -22.34 -7.40
N LEU A 39 8.32 -21.28 -7.29
CA LEU A 39 8.18 -20.29 -8.34
C LEU A 39 9.34 -19.30 -8.31
N SER A 40 9.76 -18.86 -9.50
CA SER A 40 10.69 -17.71 -9.62
C SER A 40 10.05 -16.43 -9.07
N PRO A 41 10.84 -15.42 -8.69
CA PRO A 41 10.30 -14.15 -8.17
C PRO A 41 9.25 -13.49 -9.09
N SER A 42 9.43 -13.56 -10.40
CA SER A 42 8.47 -13.01 -11.36
C SER A 42 7.17 -13.83 -11.43
N GLU A 43 7.26 -15.14 -11.30
CA GLU A 43 6.08 -16.01 -11.24
C GLU A 43 5.32 -15.83 -9.94
N GLN A 44 6.02 -15.66 -8.80
CA GLN A 44 5.41 -15.34 -7.52
C GLN A 44 4.60 -14.03 -7.60
N LEU A 45 5.17 -12.96 -8.16
CA LEU A 45 4.46 -11.69 -8.39
C LEU A 45 3.24 -11.90 -9.30
N SER A 46 3.41 -12.64 -10.38
CA SER A 46 2.33 -12.96 -11.33
C SER A 46 1.21 -13.77 -10.68
N MET A 47 1.55 -14.72 -9.80
CA MET A 47 0.59 -15.52 -9.05
C MET A 47 -0.25 -14.66 -8.10
N VAL A 48 0.40 -13.82 -7.27
CA VAL A 48 -0.32 -12.91 -6.34
C VAL A 48 -1.20 -11.95 -7.13
N ARG A 49 -0.68 -11.41 -8.25
CA ARG A 49 -1.48 -10.55 -9.12
C ARG A 49 -2.67 -11.27 -9.76
N THR A 50 -2.52 -12.56 -10.07
CA THR A 50 -3.62 -13.37 -10.61
C THR A 50 -4.70 -13.60 -9.57
N TYR A 51 -4.34 -13.83 -8.30
CA TYR A 51 -5.31 -13.84 -7.19
C TYR A 51 -6.11 -12.54 -7.13
N GLN A 52 -5.45 -11.38 -7.16
CA GLN A 52 -6.12 -10.08 -7.14
C GLN A 52 -7.09 -9.92 -8.31
N VAL A 53 -6.64 -10.21 -9.54
CA VAL A 53 -7.48 -10.09 -10.74
C VAL A 53 -8.68 -11.04 -10.68
N ALA A 54 -8.47 -12.27 -10.20
CA ALA A 54 -9.57 -13.23 -10.05
C ALA A 54 -10.61 -12.72 -9.03
N MET A 55 -10.17 -12.27 -7.85
CA MET A 55 -11.06 -11.76 -6.82
C MET A 55 -11.81 -10.49 -7.25
N VAL A 56 -11.16 -9.57 -7.97
CA VAL A 56 -11.82 -8.35 -8.50
C VAL A 56 -12.90 -8.71 -9.52
N ARG A 57 -12.64 -9.66 -10.43
CA ARG A 57 -13.53 -9.97 -11.54
C ARG A 57 -14.64 -10.97 -11.20
N PHE A 58 -14.38 -11.89 -10.31
CA PHE A 58 -15.31 -12.96 -9.95
C PHE A 58 -15.89 -12.83 -8.54
N GLY A 59 -15.40 -11.86 -7.76
CA GLY A 59 -15.84 -11.56 -6.41
C GLY A 59 -15.02 -12.26 -5.32
N LYS A 60 -15.30 -11.91 -4.08
CA LYS A 60 -14.61 -12.45 -2.89
C LYS A 60 -14.80 -13.97 -2.81
N PRO A 61 -13.75 -14.76 -2.51
CA PRO A 61 -13.84 -16.22 -2.37
C PRO A 61 -14.68 -16.60 -1.14
N SER A 62 -15.03 -17.90 -1.05
CA SER A 62 -15.59 -18.46 0.18
C SER A 62 -14.59 -18.31 1.34
N LYS A 63 -15.09 -18.33 2.58
CA LYS A 63 -14.21 -18.26 3.75
C LYS A 63 -13.13 -19.35 3.72
N GLN A 64 -13.50 -20.58 3.39
CA GLN A 64 -12.55 -21.71 3.30
C GLN A 64 -11.45 -21.42 2.28
N THR A 65 -11.78 -20.97 1.07
CA THR A 65 -10.79 -20.63 0.04
C THR A 65 -9.94 -19.43 0.47
N ALA A 66 -10.54 -18.42 1.11
CA ALA A 66 -9.80 -17.29 1.66
C ALA A 66 -8.76 -17.73 2.70
N ASP A 67 -9.15 -18.60 3.65
CA ASP A 67 -8.27 -19.15 4.68
C ASP A 67 -7.10 -19.95 4.06
N GLN A 68 -7.35 -20.71 2.98
CA GLN A 68 -6.30 -21.42 2.24
C GLN A 68 -5.32 -20.47 1.56
N ILE A 69 -5.82 -19.41 0.90
CA ILE A 69 -4.96 -18.39 0.27
C ILE A 69 -4.14 -17.65 1.32
N ILE A 70 -4.74 -17.30 2.45
CA ILE A 70 -4.02 -16.68 3.57
C ILE A 70 -2.92 -17.62 4.07
N ALA A 71 -3.21 -18.90 4.29
CA ALA A 71 -2.22 -19.88 4.75
C ALA A 71 -1.05 -20.02 3.77
N GLN A 72 -1.31 -19.96 2.45
CA GLN A 72 -0.27 -20.03 1.42
C GLN A 72 0.60 -18.76 1.37
N LEU A 73 0.02 -17.56 1.55
CA LEU A 73 0.71 -16.31 1.29
C LEU A 73 1.26 -15.60 2.54
N ASP A 74 0.62 -15.77 3.70
CA ASP A 74 0.96 -14.98 4.90
C ASP A 74 2.37 -15.28 5.45
N ALA A 75 2.88 -16.50 5.25
CA ALA A 75 4.24 -16.88 5.64
C ALA A 75 5.30 -16.08 4.85
N HIS A 76 4.98 -15.62 3.64
CA HIS A 76 5.87 -14.87 2.76
C HIS A 76 5.75 -13.34 2.94
N PHE A 77 4.91 -12.87 3.86
CA PHE A 77 4.72 -11.46 4.18
C PHE A 77 5.27 -11.15 5.58
N PRO A 78 6.22 -10.21 5.76
CA PRO A 78 6.84 -9.35 4.76
C PRO A 78 7.84 -10.09 3.86
N ALA A 79 7.89 -9.68 2.59
CA ALA A 79 8.84 -10.13 1.59
C ALA A 79 10.09 -9.24 1.53
N LYS A 80 11.03 -9.57 0.62
CA LYS A 80 12.29 -8.84 0.46
C LYS A 80 12.14 -7.55 -0.38
N THR A 81 11.18 -7.51 -1.30
CA THR A 81 11.00 -6.38 -2.23
C THR A 81 9.71 -5.63 -1.94
N PHE A 82 9.69 -4.34 -2.27
CA PHE A 82 8.51 -3.49 -2.12
C PHE A 82 7.34 -4.01 -2.95
N GLU A 83 7.58 -4.38 -4.20
CA GLU A 83 6.52 -4.83 -5.11
C GLU A 83 5.79 -6.05 -4.56
N MET A 84 6.53 -7.03 -4.03
CA MET A 84 5.92 -8.20 -3.40
C MET A 84 5.19 -7.84 -2.11
N ASN A 85 5.78 -6.99 -1.28
CA ASN A 85 5.15 -6.51 -0.04
C ASN A 85 3.84 -5.77 -0.33
N TRP A 86 3.82 -4.90 -1.32
CA TRP A 86 2.61 -4.21 -1.73
C TRP A 86 1.50 -5.18 -2.15
N LEU A 87 1.80 -6.11 -3.08
CA LEU A 87 0.80 -7.07 -3.57
C LEU A 87 0.30 -7.99 -2.44
N LEU A 88 1.20 -8.48 -1.58
CA LEU A 88 0.82 -9.32 -0.45
C LEU A 88 -0.02 -8.55 0.56
N CYS A 89 0.37 -7.31 0.92
CA CYS A 89 -0.39 -6.47 1.85
C CYS A 89 -1.81 -6.24 1.35
N GLU A 90 -1.97 -5.84 0.09
CA GLU A 90 -3.28 -5.60 -0.52
C GLU A 90 -4.14 -6.88 -0.59
N THR A 91 -3.53 -8.00 -0.99
CA THR A 91 -4.23 -9.30 -1.08
C THR A 91 -4.67 -9.81 0.29
N LEU A 92 -3.76 -9.80 1.27
CA LEU A 92 -4.04 -10.29 2.62
C LEU A 92 -5.02 -9.37 3.36
N ALA A 93 -4.96 -8.04 3.14
CA ALA A 93 -5.93 -7.10 3.69
C ALA A 93 -7.33 -7.31 3.10
N PHE A 94 -7.45 -7.56 1.80
CA PHE A 94 -8.73 -7.89 1.16
C PHE A 94 -9.35 -9.17 1.71
N LEU A 95 -8.51 -10.15 2.03
CA LEU A 95 -8.93 -11.43 2.61
C LEU A 95 -9.15 -11.37 4.13
N GLU A 96 -8.89 -10.25 4.77
CA GLU A 96 -9.01 -10.05 6.22
C GLU A 96 -8.04 -10.95 7.03
N ALA A 97 -6.80 -11.14 6.55
CA ALA A 97 -5.81 -11.94 7.26
C ALA A 97 -5.46 -11.32 8.63
N PRO A 98 -5.46 -12.10 9.73
CA PRO A 98 -5.36 -11.54 11.08
C PRO A 98 -3.99 -10.90 11.39
N THR A 99 -2.94 -11.27 10.67
CA THR A 99 -1.58 -10.77 10.90
C THR A 99 -1.26 -9.50 10.12
N VAL A 100 -2.05 -9.17 9.09
CA VAL A 100 -1.71 -8.15 8.10
C VAL A 100 -1.67 -6.75 8.68
N ALA A 101 -2.51 -6.42 9.65
CA ALA A 101 -2.47 -5.12 10.34
C ALA A 101 -1.09 -4.88 10.98
N LYS A 102 -0.60 -5.83 11.78
CA LYS A 102 0.71 -5.73 12.45
C LYS A 102 1.86 -5.65 11.45
N LYS A 103 1.88 -6.55 10.46
CA LYS A 103 2.94 -6.62 9.45
C LYS A 103 2.94 -5.38 8.55
N GLY A 104 1.76 -4.92 8.09
CA GLY A 104 1.59 -3.75 7.25
C GLY A 104 1.96 -2.44 7.95
N ILE A 105 1.58 -2.25 9.22
CA ILE A 105 2.00 -1.09 10.01
C ILE A 105 3.51 -1.10 10.26
N SER A 106 4.12 -2.26 10.50
CA SER A 106 5.58 -2.36 10.60
C SER A 106 6.27 -1.92 9.30
N LEU A 107 5.75 -2.29 8.14
CA LEU A 107 6.28 -1.85 6.84
C LEU A 107 6.02 -0.36 6.60
N LEU A 108 4.82 0.14 6.89
CA LEU A 108 4.48 1.56 6.81
C LEU A 108 5.46 2.43 7.61
N ASN A 109 5.79 2.01 8.82
CA ASN A 109 6.72 2.75 9.70
C ASN A 109 8.18 2.67 9.26
N LYS A 110 8.58 1.60 8.55
CA LYS A 110 9.94 1.37 8.06
C LYS A 110 10.19 1.95 6.67
N ALA A 111 9.13 2.15 5.89
CA ALA A 111 9.23 2.66 4.53
C ALA A 111 9.86 4.05 4.53
N THR A 112 10.83 4.26 3.61
CA THR A 112 11.63 5.48 3.54
C THR A 112 11.07 6.49 2.54
N THR A 113 10.25 6.03 1.59
CA THR A 113 9.63 6.89 0.58
C THR A 113 8.15 7.11 0.90
N GLN A 114 7.61 8.26 0.49
CA GLN A 114 6.19 8.56 0.65
C GLN A 114 5.31 7.63 -0.18
N GLU A 115 5.78 7.20 -1.35
CA GLU A 115 5.09 6.30 -2.27
C GLU A 115 4.86 4.93 -1.61
N GLU A 116 5.90 4.33 -1.03
CA GLU A 116 5.78 3.07 -0.30
C GLU A 116 4.82 3.19 0.88
N GLN A 117 4.94 4.27 1.66
CA GLN A 117 4.06 4.51 2.80
C GLN A 117 2.60 4.64 2.36
N MET A 118 2.33 5.36 1.27
CA MET A 118 0.98 5.51 0.73
C MET A 118 0.38 4.17 0.29
N GLU A 119 1.16 3.31 -0.36
CA GLU A 119 0.65 2.02 -0.82
C GLU A 119 0.27 1.10 0.36
N TYR A 120 1.06 1.08 1.44
CA TYR A 120 0.68 0.35 2.65
C TYR A 120 -0.54 0.96 3.33
N ALA A 121 -0.59 2.29 3.47
CA ALA A 121 -1.75 2.96 4.05
C ALA A 121 -3.02 2.71 3.24
N ARG A 122 -2.94 2.79 1.90
CA ARG A 122 -4.04 2.50 0.99
C ARG A 122 -4.51 1.04 1.11
N SER A 123 -3.59 0.10 1.21
CA SER A 123 -3.93 -1.33 1.33
C SER A 123 -4.68 -1.64 2.62
N LEU A 124 -4.32 -0.97 3.72
CA LEU A 124 -4.90 -1.21 5.05
C LEU A 124 -6.23 -0.49 5.32
N ARG A 125 -6.63 0.50 4.48
CA ARG A 125 -7.75 1.41 4.76
C ARG A 125 -9.09 0.73 5.06
N ASN A 126 -9.37 -0.39 4.41
CA ASN A 126 -10.64 -1.13 4.55
C ASN A 126 -10.55 -2.34 5.49
N LEU A 127 -9.36 -2.65 5.99
CA LEU A 127 -9.13 -3.80 6.87
C LEU A 127 -9.84 -3.61 8.20
N LYS A 128 -10.57 -4.65 8.63
CA LYS A 128 -11.27 -4.68 9.92
C LYS A 128 -10.65 -5.60 10.94
N SER A 129 -9.97 -6.66 10.49
CA SER A 129 -9.37 -7.68 11.35
C SER A 129 -7.95 -7.34 11.81
N GLY A 130 -7.51 -7.96 12.91
CA GLY A 130 -6.11 -7.94 13.38
C GLY A 130 -5.62 -6.62 13.96
N TRP A 131 -6.48 -5.64 14.17
CA TRP A 131 -6.13 -4.37 14.77
C TRP A 131 -6.07 -4.43 16.30
N THR A 132 -5.11 -3.70 16.87
CA THR A 132 -5.08 -3.29 18.26
C THR A 132 -5.18 -1.75 18.33
N ASN A 133 -5.46 -1.20 19.50
CA ASN A 133 -5.51 0.26 19.68
C ASN A 133 -4.18 0.93 19.32
N GLU A 134 -3.05 0.29 19.66
CA GLU A 134 -1.73 0.79 19.30
C GLU A 134 -1.53 0.82 17.79
N LEU A 135 -1.92 -0.25 17.07
CA LEU A 135 -1.80 -0.31 15.62
C LEU A 135 -2.70 0.73 14.95
N ARG A 136 -3.94 0.90 15.44
CA ARG A 136 -4.84 1.96 14.96
C ARG A 136 -4.25 3.35 15.22
N THR A 137 -3.71 3.59 16.41
CA THR A 137 -3.06 4.86 16.76
C THR A 137 -1.88 5.15 15.84
N GLN A 138 -1.01 4.18 15.57
CA GLN A 138 0.10 4.33 14.63
C GLN A 138 -0.40 4.65 13.22
N TYR A 139 -1.43 3.96 12.76
CA TYR A 139 -2.02 4.16 11.45
C TYR A 139 -2.61 5.57 11.29
N PHE A 140 -3.37 6.06 12.27
CA PHE A 140 -3.95 7.41 12.18
C PHE A 140 -2.95 8.53 12.41
N ASN A 141 -1.87 8.30 13.17
CA ASN A 141 -0.75 9.22 13.29
C ASN A 141 -0.01 9.41 11.95
N TRP A 142 0.02 8.39 11.09
CA TRP A 142 0.59 8.52 9.76
C TRP A 142 -0.12 9.63 8.96
N PHE A 143 -1.44 9.76 9.04
CA PHE A 143 -2.19 10.82 8.35
C PHE A 143 -1.85 12.24 8.82
N LEU A 144 -1.34 12.41 10.02
CA LEU A 144 -0.84 13.71 10.50
C LEU A 144 0.54 14.02 9.90
N LYS A 145 1.37 13.01 9.73
CA LYS A 145 2.71 13.12 9.15
C LYS A 145 2.65 13.36 7.63
N GLU A 146 1.78 12.64 6.92
CA GLU A 146 1.69 12.67 5.47
C GLU A 146 1.18 14.02 4.92
N ALA A 147 0.54 14.85 5.73
CA ALA A 147 0.12 16.18 5.33
C ALA A 147 1.27 17.07 4.80
N ASN A 148 2.51 16.68 5.08
CA ASN A 148 3.73 17.33 4.58
C ASN A 148 4.30 16.66 3.32
N TYR A 149 3.66 15.61 2.79
CA TYR A 149 4.08 14.94 1.57
C TYR A 149 3.74 15.80 0.35
N ARG A 150 4.49 15.61 -0.71
CA ARG A 150 4.33 16.35 -1.96
C ARG A 150 3.75 15.46 -3.04
N GLY A 151 2.86 16.02 -3.84
CA GLY A 151 2.25 15.31 -4.96
C GLY A 151 1.58 16.26 -5.94
N GLY A 152 1.00 15.70 -7.00
CA GLY A 152 0.24 16.46 -7.99
C GLY A 152 -1.08 17.04 -7.42
N ALA A 153 -1.82 17.77 -8.25
CA ALA A 153 -3.04 18.50 -7.88
C ALA A 153 -4.12 17.64 -7.17
N SER A 154 -4.19 16.35 -7.46
CA SER A 154 -5.17 15.43 -6.85
C SER A 154 -4.64 14.71 -5.60
N PHE A 155 -3.40 14.92 -5.22
CA PHE A 155 -2.71 14.16 -4.17
C PHE A 155 -3.42 14.27 -2.82
N THR A 156 -3.66 15.48 -2.35
CA THR A 156 -4.34 15.73 -1.08
C THR A 156 -5.71 15.06 -1.01
N LYS A 157 -6.48 15.12 -2.10
CA LYS A 157 -7.80 14.48 -2.19
C LYS A 157 -7.71 12.96 -2.17
N PHE A 158 -6.67 12.40 -2.77
CA PHE A 158 -6.42 10.95 -2.73
C PHE A 158 -6.14 10.47 -1.30
N ILE A 159 -5.32 11.19 -0.54
CA ILE A 159 -5.05 10.89 0.87
C ILE A 159 -6.32 11.03 1.72
N GLU A 160 -7.11 12.07 1.47
CA GLU A 160 -8.40 12.26 2.13
C GLU A 160 -9.34 11.06 1.92
N PHE A 161 -9.40 10.50 0.71
CA PHE A 161 -10.18 9.30 0.44
C PHE A 161 -9.66 8.09 1.24
N ILE A 162 -8.33 7.88 1.29
CA ILE A 162 -7.74 6.79 2.09
C ILE A 162 -8.13 6.95 3.55
N ARG A 163 -8.04 8.17 4.11
CA ARG A 163 -8.40 8.46 5.49
C ARG A 163 -9.88 8.23 5.77
N ASN A 164 -10.76 8.68 4.88
CA ASN A 164 -12.20 8.51 5.03
C ASN A 164 -12.60 7.04 5.02
N ASP A 165 -12.04 6.23 4.11
CA ASP A 165 -12.23 4.78 4.09
C ASP A 165 -11.73 4.13 5.39
N ALA A 166 -10.56 4.55 5.88
CA ALA A 166 -9.99 4.08 7.13
C ALA A 166 -10.89 4.40 8.34
N VAL A 167 -11.42 5.62 8.43
CA VAL A 167 -12.37 6.01 9.48
C VAL A 167 -13.68 5.23 9.35
N ALA A 168 -14.15 4.98 8.14
CA ALA A 168 -15.35 4.18 7.89
C ALA A 168 -15.16 2.71 8.32
N SER A 169 -13.95 2.18 8.29
CA SER A 169 -13.63 0.82 8.73
C SER A 169 -13.65 0.62 10.24
N LEU A 170 -13.62 1.71 11.03
CA LEU A 170 -13.61 1.66 12.49
C LEU A 170 -14.98 1.24 13.05
N SER A 171 -14.96 0.41 14.07
CA SER A 171 -16.11 0.16 14.94
C SER A 171 -16.47 1.41 15.76
N ASN A 172 -17.68 1.44 16.33
CA ASN A 172 -18.11 2.55 17.19
C ASN A 172 -17.23 2.70 18.44
N ALA A 173 -16.73 1.60 18.99
CA ALA A 173 -15.81 1.62 20.14
C ALA A 173 -14.47 2.26 19.75
N GLU A 174 -13.87 1.83 18.64
CA GLU A 174 -12.62 2.40 18.13
C GLU A 174 -12.77 3.89 17.79
N LYS A 175 -13.89 4.30 17.17
CA LYS A 175 -14.18 5.72 16.89
C LYS A 175 -14.21 6.57 18.16
N LYS A 176 -14.79 6.05 19.24
CA LYS A 176 -14.88 6.76 20.53
C LYS A 176 -13.49 6.88 21.16
N GLU A 177 -12.71 5.83 21.13
CA GLU A 177 -11.37 5.79 21.73
C GLU A 177 -10.38 6.67 20.96
N LEU A 178 -10.43 6.63 19.63
CA LEU A 178 -9.55 7.41 18.76
C LEU A 178 -10.06 8.85 18.51
N ALA A 179 -11.22 9.24 19.06
CA ALA A 179 -11.80 10.55 18.79
C ALA A 179 -10.83 11.74 19.01
N PRO A 180 -10.00 11.78 20.06
CA PRO A 180 -9.04 12.85 20.23
C PRO A 180 -7.99 12.91 19.11
N LEU A 181 -7.53 11.75 18.63
CA LEU A 181 -6.57 11.65 17.53
C LEU A 181 -7.22 12.01 16.20
N LEU A 182 -8.44 11.55 15.94
CA LEU A 182 -9.17 11.84 14.70
C LEU A 182 -9.53 13.31 14.55
N ALA A 183 -9.66 14.05 15.65
CA ALA A 183 -9.93 15.48 15.68
C ALA A 183 -8.66 16.35 15.50
N GLN A 184 -7.46 15.75 15.62
CA GLN A 184 -6.22 16.50 15.41
C GLN A 184 -6.09 16.94 13.95
N LYS A 185 -5.61 18.17 13.79
CA LYS A 185 -5.22 18.71 12.49
C LYS A 185 -3.72 18.56 12.34
N ALA A 186 -3.30 18.11 11.17
CA ALA A 186 -1.88 18.05 10.85
C ALA A 186 -1.27 19.46 10.83
N GLU A 187 -0.06 19.60 11.36
CA GLU A 187 0.75 20.80 11.18
C GLU A 187 1.34 20.77 9.77
N VAL A 188 0.81 21.63 8.91
CA VAL A 188 1.31 21.79 7.54
C VAL A 188 2.42 22.83 7.56
N LYS A 189 3.62 22.44 7.16
CA LYS A 189 4.75 23.34 7.02
C LYS A 189 4.43 24.46 6.02
N SER A 190 4.79 25.67 6.35
CA SER A 190 4.68 26.80 5.44
C SER A 190 5.57 26.61 4.21
N PRO A 191 5.28 27.25 3.08
CA PRO A 191 6.17 27.21 1.92
C PRO A 191 7.60 27.67 2.23
N ALA A 192 7.78 28.57 3.19
CA ALA A 192 9.09 29.04 3.63
C ALA A 192 9.86 27.94 4.39
N GLU A 193 9.21 27.22 5.31
CA GLU A 193 9.81 26.10 6.05
C GLU A 193 10.17 24.95 5.11
N VAL A 194 9.30 24.65 4.16
CA VAL A 194 9.57 23.62 3.12
C VAL A 194 10.77 24.02 2.26
N MET A 195 10.86 25.30 1.88
CA MET A 195 12.00 25.83 1.12
C MET A 195 13.28 25.77 1.95
N ALA A 196 13.22 26.19 3.21
CA ALA A 196 14.37 26.14 4.11
C ALA A 196 14.92 24.72 4.30
N GLU A 197 14.04 23.72 4.48
CA GLU A 197 14.44 22.31 4.58
C GLU A 197 15.01 21.78 3.26
N ALA A 198 14.41 22.13 2.13
CA ALA A 198 14.92 21.74 0.82
C ALA A 198 16.30 22.35 0.53
N MET A 199 16.60 23.50 1.13
CA MET A 199 17.89 24.19 0.99
C MET A 199 18.89 23.81 2.10
N ALA A 200 18.40 23.25 3.20
CA ALA A 200 19.28 22.80 4.28
C ALA A 200 20.22 21.68 3.79
N GLY A 201 21.51 21.93 3.89
CA GLY A 201 22.55 21.01 3.41
C GLY A 201 22.92 21.14 1.93
N ARG A 202 22.31 22.04 1.18
CA ARG A 202 22.78 22.40 -0.16
C ARG A 202 23.97 23.38 -0.04
N THR A 203 25.08 23.01 -0.71
CA THR A 203 26.19 23.93 -0.88
C THR A 203 25.92 24.76 -2.15
N PHE A 204 25.67 26.06 -1.98
CA PHE A 204 25.57 26.96 -3.13
C PHE A 204 26.97 27.36 -3.56
N VAL A 205 27.39 26.91 -4.72
CA VAL A 205 28.64 27.33 -5.34
C VAL A 205 28.30 28.48 -6.27
N LYS A 206 28.86 29.65 -5.95
CA LYS A 206 28.60 30.89 -6.69
C LYS A 206 29.17 30.87 -8.10
N ASN A 207 30.28 30.18 -8.28
CA ASN A 207 30.92 29.92 -9.56
C ASN A 207 31.36 28.45 -9.55
N TRP A 208 30.86 27.66 -10.48
CA TRP A 208 31.27 26.26 -10.63
C TRP A 208 32.63 26.20 -11.32
N GLU A 209 33.68 25.93 -10.57
CA GLU A 209 34.98 25.65 -11.11
C GLU A 209 35.15 24.16 -11.41
N LEU A 210 36.01 23.82 -12.38
CA LEU A 210 36.25 22.44 -12.84
C LEU A 210 36.68 21.52 -11.67
N GLU A 211 37.44 22.06 -10.74
CA GLU A 211 37.93 21.36 -9.55
C GLU A 211 36.78 20.99 -8.59
N GLU A 212 35.77 21.85 -8.42
CA GLU A 212 34.62 21.60 -7.58
C GLU A 212 33.67 20.58 -8.21
N LEU A 213 33.44 20.67 -9.53
CA LEU A 213 32.70 19.66 -10.30
C LEU A 213 33.38 18.29 -10.22
N SER A 214 34.72 18.24 -10.28
CA SER A 214 35.49 17.01 -10.12
C SER A 214 35.32 16.39 -8.72
N LYS A 215 35.29 17.20 -7.67
CA LYS A 215 35.04 16.74 -6.30
C LYS A 215 33.64 16.18 -6.13
N ILE A 216 32.63 16.74 -6.77
CA ILE A 216 31.25 16.23 -6.79
C ILE A 216 31.21 14.89 -7.54
N SER A 217 31.77 14.81 -8.70
CA SER A 217 31.89 13.59 -9.52
C SER A 217 32.59 12.43 -8.79
N SER A 218 33.66 12.72 -8.03
CA SER A 218 34.41 11.70 -7.30
C SER A 218 33.70 11.17 -6.03
N ARG A 219 32.68 11.85 -5.50
CA ARG A 219 31.97 11.45 -4.29
C ARG A 219 30.86 10.42 -4.52
N GLY A 220 30.61 10.02 -5.77
CA GLY A 220 29.39 9.29 -6.12
C GLY A 220 28.17 10.16 -5.79
N LEU A 221 27.51 10.64 -6.80
CA LEU A 221 26.34 11.51 -6.66
C LEU A 221 25.29 10.77 -5.82
N LYS A 222 24.96 11.31 -4.64
CA LYS A 222 23.81 10.84 -3.85
C LYS A 222 22.59 11.52 -4.41
N GLU A 223 21.42 10.85 -4.36
CA GLU A 223 20.12 11.37 -4.85
C GLU A 223 19.84 12.83 -4.42
N ARG A 224 20.39 13.27 -3.29
CA ARG A 224 20.25 14.64 -2.76
C ARG A 224 20.97 15.72 -3.57
N ASP A 225 21.87 15.35 -4.44
CA ASP A 225 22.71 16.31 -5.18
C ASP A 225 22.03 16.79 -6.47
N PHE A 226 20.85 16.21 -6.81
CA PHE A 226 20.07 16.54 -8.01
C PHE A 226 18.64 17.07 -7.72
N ALA A 227 18.29 17.28 -6.48
CA ALA A 227 16.94 17.75 -6.13
C ALA A 227 16.80 19.27 -6.20
#